data_6c8b70cc7996ef5dcc1697784c0b6ebd
#
_entry.id   6c8b70cc7996ef5dcc1697784c0b6ebd
#
_cell.length_a   1.000
_cell.length_b   1.000
_cell.length_c   1.000
_cell.angle_alpha   90.00
_cell.angle_beta   90.00
_cell.angle_gamma   90.00
#
_symmetry.space_group_name_H-M   'P 1'
#
loop_
_entity.id
_entity.type
_entity.pdbx_description
1 polymer ?
#
loop_
_entity_poly.entity_id
_entity_poly.type
_entity_poly.pdbx_seq_one_letter_code
_entity_poly.pdbx_strand_id
1 'polypeptide(L)'
;MNLRKISLSHLPLYSLFLLIITSCNSEVSINSINKNQLGKETSLYLKQHSKNPINWQRWSNSIFDVSEELDKLIVISIGYSSCHWCHVMEDETFANDSIAKVMNENFVNIKVDREENPDVDQVYMTASQLMTGSGGWPLNVITLPDGSPIYACLLYTS
;
A
#
# COMPACT_ATOMS: atom_id res chain seq x y z
N MET A 1 -44.69 -64.26 10.77
CA MET A 1 -44.70 -62.86 10.36
C MET A 1 -43.24 -62.37 10.47
N ASN A 2 -42.54 -62.37 9.32
CA ASN A 2 -41.09 -62.24 9.24
C ASN A 2 -40.73 -60.74 9.19
N LEU A 3 -40.04 -60.25 10.20
CA LEU A 3 -39.39 -58.93 10.20
C LEU A 3 -38.05 -59.06 9.49
N ARG A 4 -37.94 -58.54 8.27
CA ARG A 4 -36.71 -58.44 7.52
C ARG A 4 -35.83 -57.36 8.17
N LYS A 5 -34.63 -57.78 8.59
CA LYS A 5 -33.53 -56.90 8.99
C LYS A 5 -33.09 -56.10 7.76
N ILE A 6 -33.18 -54.81 7.82
CA ILE A 6 -32.59 -53.91 6.82
C ILE A 6 -31.13 -53.75 7.19
N SER A 7 -30.25 -54.29 6.32
CA SER A 7 -28.80 -54.15 6.43
C SER A 7 -28.41 -52.74 6.02
N LEU A 8 -27.82 -51.99 6.97
CA LEU A 8 -27.21 -50.67 6.74
C LEU A 8 -25.75 -50.89 6.32
N SER A 9 -25.52 -51.27 5.07
CA SER A 9 -24.19 -51.31 4.50
C SER A 9 -24.17 -50.50 3.21
N HIS A 10 -23.22 -49.58 3.12
CA HIS A 10 -22.86 -48.69 2.00
C HIS A 10 -23.43 -47.26 2.07
N LEU A 11 -22.97 -46.48 3.08
CA LEU A 11 -22.83 -45.07 2.88
C LEU A 11 -21.44 -44.82 2.28
N PRO A 12 -21.30 -44.34 1.04
CA PRO A 12 -20.01 -43.90 0.55
C PRO A 12 -19.59 -42.68 1.36
N LEU A 13 -18.43 -42.77 1.97
CA LEU A 13 -17.73 -41.67 2.65
C LEU A 13 -17.32 -40.67 1.58
N TYR A 14 -18.21 -39.73 1.23
CA TYR A 14 -17.81 -38.52 0.52
C TYR A 14 -16.98 -37.72 1.51
N SER A 15 -15.66 -37.90 1.45
CA SER A 15 -14.67 -37.03 2.02
C SER A 15 -14.89 -35.63 1.45
N LEU A 16 -15.57 -34.80 2.23
CA LEU A 16 -15.71 -33.38 1.98
C LEU A 16 -14.32 -32.77 2.16
N PHE A 17 -13.55 -32.79 1.05
CA PHE A 17 -12.28 -32.07 0.96
C PHE A 17 -12.63 -30.59 0.88
N LEU A 18 -12.85 -29.99 2.07
CA LEU A 18 -13.00 -28.55 2.22
C LEU A 18 -11.63 -27.94 1.89
N LEU A 19 -11.41 -27.58 0.62
CA LEU A 19 -10.32 -26.73 0.20
C LEU A 19 -10.51 -25.37 0.87
N ILE A 20 -9.90 -25.21 2.04
CA ILE A 20 -9.72 -23.89 2.66
C ILE A 20 -8.69 -23.17 1.78
N ILE A 21 -9.19 -22.43 0.81
CA ILE A 21 -8.39 -21.46 0.08
C ILE A 21 -8.13 -20.34 1.09
N THR A 22 -7.06 -20.47 1.87
CA THR A 22 -6.51 -19.33 2.62
C THR A 22 -5.92 -18.37 1.59
N SER A 23 -6.76 -17.45 1.10
CA SER A 23 -6.27 -16.27 0.41
C SER A 23 -5.40 -15.51 1.41
N CYS A 24 -4.09 -15.58 1.20
CA CYS A 24 -3.13 -14.77 1.95
C CYS A 24 -3.21 -13.32 1.45
N ASN A 25 -4.36 -12.67 1.67
CA ASN A 25 -4.41 -11.22 1.66
C ASN A 25 -3.76 -10.78 2.96
N SER A 26 -2.54 -10.28 2.88
CA SER A 26 -1.91 -9.59 4.01
C SER A 26 -2.65 -8.26 4.20
N GLU A 27 -3.74 -8.31 4.96
CA GLU A 27 -4.47 -7.11 5.35
C GLU A 27 -3.53 -6.21 6.15
N VAL A 28 -3.50 -4.93 5.78
CA VAL A 28 -2.81 -3.90 6.57
C VAL A 28 -3.61 -3.71 7.85
N SER A 29 -2.95 -3.78 8.99
CA SER A 29 -3.60 -3.55 10.30
C SER A 29 -3.14 -2.21 10.87
N ILE A 30 -3.96 -1.60 11.73
CA ILE A 30 -3.63 -0.36 12.45
C ILE A 30 -2.27 -0.46 13.16
N ASN A 31 -1.95 -1.61 13.74
CA ASN A 31 -0.67 -1.82 14.42
C ASN A 31 0.52 -1.83 13.45
N SER A 32 0.30 -2.19 12.18
CA SER A 32 1.38 -2.27 11.19
C SER A 32 1.81 -0.92 10.66
N ILE A 33 0.93 0.09 10.66
CA ILE A 33 1.24 1.42 10.12
C ILE A 33 2.19 2.26 10.98
N ASN A 34 2.46 1.84 12.22
CA ASN A 34 3.36 2.54 13.13
C ASN A 34 4.85 2.25 12.89
N LYS A 35 5.18 1.58 11.79
CA LYS A 35 6.56 1.28 11.38
C LYS A 35 6.67 1.13 9.87
N ASN A 36 7.88 1.35 9.37
CA ASN A 36 8.22 1.10 7.98
C ASN A 36 8.12 -0.40 7.64
N GLN A 37 7.31 -0.75 6.64
CA GLN A 37 7.06 -2.15 6.21
C GLN A 37 7.85 -2.56 4.97
N LEU A 38 8.56 -1.62 4.31
CA LEU A 38 9.15 -1.84 2.98
C LEU A 38 10.33 -2.83 2.96
N GLY A 39 10.90 -3.16 4.11
CA GLY A 39 12.04 -4.10 4.18
C GLY A 39 11.74 -5.53 3.73
N LYS A 40 10.45 -5.90 3.65
CA LYS A 40 9.99 -7.24 3.23
C LYS A 40 9.60 -7.32 1.76
N GLU A 41 9.54 -6.17 1.07
CA GLU A 41 9.09 -6.09 -0.30
C GLU A 41 10.12 -6.67 -1.29
N THR A 42 9.67 -7.03 -2.48
CA THR A 42 10.55 -7.54 -3.57
C THR A 42 11.09 -6.40 -4.41
N SER A 43 10.32 -5.33 -4.59
CA SER A 43 10.71 -4.13 -5.33
C SER A 43 12.04 -3.56 -4.84
N LEU A 44 12.95 -3.31 -5.76
CA LEU A 44 14.22 -2.64 -5.45
C LEU A 44 13.97 -1.21 -4.95
N TYR A 45 13.04 -0.50 -5.57
CA TYR A 45 12.67 0.86 -5.19
C TYR A 45 12.13 0.92 -3.76
N LEU A 46 11.21 0.04 -3.40
CA LEU A 46 10.65 0.01 -2.05
C LEU A 46 11.72 -0.34 -1.00
N LYS A 47 12.61 -1.30 -1.31
CA LYS A 47 13.72 -1.66 -0.42
C LYS A 47 14.69 -0.52 -0.15
N GLN A 48 14.96 0.35 -1.13
CA GLN A 48 15.81 1.53 -0.96
C GLN A 48 15.27 2.42 0.17
N HIS A 49 13.93 2.56 0.27
CA HIS A 49 13.26 3.36 1.30
C HIS A 49 13.00 2.63 2.63
N SER A 50 13.45 1.39 2.79
CA SER A 50 13.17 0.58 3.98
C SER A 50 13.83 1.09 5.26
N LYS A 51 14.85 1.94 5.15
CA LYS A 51 15.58 2.53 6.28
C LYS A 51 15.13 3.96 6.61
N ASN A 52 14.21 4.53 5.83
CA ASN A 52 13.69 5.85 6.14
C ASN A 52 12.96 5.85 7.50
N PRO A 53 13.04 6.93 8.28
CA PRO A 53 12.32 7.05 9.55
C PRO A 53 10.80 7.20 9.38
N ILE A 54 10.31 7.36 8.16
CA ILE A 54 8.89 7.40 7.83
C ILE A 54 8.30 5.99 7.90
N ASN A 55 7.10 5.88 8.45
CA ASN A 55 6.33 4.65 8.57
C ASN A 55 5.69 4.23 7.23
N TRP A 56 6.52 4.05 6.21
CA TRP A 56 6.09 3.69 4.88
C TRP A 56 5.34 2.36 4.84
N GLN A 57 4.20 2.37 4.15
CA GLN A 57 3.42 1.20 3.79
C GLN A 57 3.53 0.95 2.29
N ARG A 58 3.38 -0.30 1.86
CA ARG A 58 3.19 -0.62 0.44
C ARG A 58 1.77 -0.29 0.01
N TRP A 59 1.55 -0.16 -1.29
CA TRP A 59 0.21 -0.03 -1.84
C TRP A 59 -0.65 -1.27 -1.54
N SER A 60 -1.85 -1.05 -1.03
CA SER A 60 -2.88 -2.09 -0.86
C SER A 60 -4.24 -1.43 -0.65
N ASN A 61 -5.32 -2.10 -1.09
CA ASN A 61 -6.66 -1.55 -0.92
C ASN A 61 -7.07 -1.42 0.56
N SER A 62 -6.57 -2.30 1.43
CA SER A 62 -6.87 -2.26 2.86
C SER A 62 -6.26 -1.04 3.59
N ILE A 63 -5.36 -0.30 2.95
CA ILE A 63 -4.77 0.90 3.57
C ILE A 63 -5.78 2.05 3.66
N PHE A 64 -6.75 2.09 2.75
CA PHE A 64 -7.80 3.10 2.73
C PHE A 64 -8.74 2.90 3.93
N ASP A 65 -9.13 1.66 4.22
CA ASP A 65 -9.95 1.32 5.39
C ASP A 65 -9.26 1.73 6.70
N VAL A 66 -7.94 1.47 6.80
CA VAL A 66 -7.13 1.87 7.95
C VAL A 66 -7.04 3.41 8.07
N SER A 67 -6.91 4.11 6.94
CA SER A 67 -6.86 5.57 6.92
C SER A 67 -8.19 6.18 7.39
N GLU A 68 -9.32 5.61 6.94
CA GLU A 68 -10.66 6.02 7.36
C GLU A 68 -10.88 5.78 8.87
N GLU A 69 -10.48 4.60 9.38
CA GLU A 69 -10.60 4.27 10.81
C GLU A 69 -9.77 5.20 11.71
N LEU A 70 -8.63 5.69 11.21
CA LEU A 70 -7.74 6.61 11.93
C LEU A 70 -8.08 8.09 11.73
N ASP A 71 -9.04 8.40 10.84
CA ASP A 71 -9.37 9.77 10.42
C ASP A 71 -8.13 10.56 9.97
N LYS A 72 -7.27 9.91 9.15
CA LYS A 72 -6.02 10.50 8.64
C LYS A 72 -6.03 10.58 7.12
N LEU A 73 -5.50 11.68 6.60
CA LEU A 73 -5.16 11.81 5.18
C LEU A 73 -4.04 10.83 4.81
N ILE A 74 -3.94 10.52 3.51
CA ILE A 74 -2.91 9.66 2.98
C ILE A 74 -1.89 10.48 2.21
N VAL A 75 -0.60 10.23 2.41
CA VAL A 75 0.48 10.66 1.51
C VAL A 75 0.88 9.47 0.65
N ILE A 76 0.75 9.64 -0.67
CA ILE A 76 1.18 8.65 -1.66
C ILE A 76 2.40 9.21 -2.38
N SER A 77 3.54 8.53 -2.26
CA SER A 77 4.79 8.90 -2.93
C SER A 77 5.16 7.84 -3.96
N ILE A 78 5.18 8.24 -5.23
CA ILE A 78 5.36 7.36 -6.40
C ILE A 78 6.71 7.66 -7.07
N GLY A 79 7.42 6.61 -7.43
CA GLY A 79 8.68 6.70 -8.15
C GLY A 79 9.13 5.35 -8.70
N TYR A 80 10.43 5.22 -8.99
CA TYR A 80 11.05 4.00 -9.49
C TYR A 80 12.54 3.96 -9.17
N SER A 81 13.13 2.77 -9.24
CA SER A 81 14.47 2.51 -8.69
C SER A 81 15.61 3.33 -9.33
N SER A 82 15.53 3.66 -10.61
CA SER A 82 16.54 4.46 -11.33
C SER A 82 16.22 5.96 -11.42
N CYS A 83 15.22 6.43 -10.68
CA CYS A 83 14.78 7.83 -10.67
C CYS A 83 15.75 8.71 -9.88
N HIS A 84 16.56 9.51 -10.57
CA HIS A 84 17.54 10.39 -9.92
C HIS A 84 16.90 11.33 -8.88
N TRP A 85 15.84 12.04 -9.25
CA TRP A 85 15.17 12.99 -8.35
C TRP A 85 14.43 12.33 -7.19
N CYS A 86 14.07 11.03 -7.32
CA CYS A 86 13.53 10.26 -6.21
C CYS A 86 14.60 10.01 -5.14
N HIS A 87 15.85 9.75 -5.54
CA HIS A 87 16.99 9.63 -4.62
C HIS A 87 17.31 10.95 -3.93
N VAL A 88 17.30 12.06 -4.67
CA VAL A 88 17.48 13.40 -4.08
C VAL A 88 16.41 13.67 -3.02
N MET A 89 15.14 13.39 -3.32
CA MET A 89 14.06 13.57 -2.34
C MET A 89 14.20 12.62 -1.14
N GLU A 90 14.73 11.42 -1.34
CA GLU A 90 15.02 10.51 -0.24
C GLU A 90 16.03 11.12 0.73
N ASP A 91 17.17 11.57 0.20
CA ASP A 91 18.27 12.10 1.01
C ASP A 91 17.90 13.42 1.71
N GLU A 92 17.21 14.32 1.01
CA GLU A 92 16.89 15.65 1.54
C GLU A 92 15.63 15.69 2.42
N THR A 93 14.66 14.80 2.15
CA THR A 93 13.34 14.86 2.77
C THR A 93 13.02 13.61 3.59
N PHE A 94 13.06 12.43 2.97
CA PHE A 94 12.54 11.22 3.60
C PHE A 94 13.49 10.60 4.65
N ALA A 95 14.78 10.95 4.60
CA ALA A 95 15.76 10.58 5.62
C ALA A 95 15.78 11.55 6.84
N ASN A 96 15.01 12.63 6.80
CA ASN A 96 14.97 13.65 7.84
C ASN A 96 13.98 13.27 8.95
N ASP A 97 14.48 13.10 10.18
CA ASP A 97 13.67 12.71 11.34
C ASP A 97 12.55 13.72 11.68
N SER A 98 12.79 15.02 11.50
CA SER A 98 11.80 16.05 11.80
C SER A 98 10.63 16.00 10.82
N ILE A 99 10.93 15.79 9.54
CA ILE A 99 9.91 15.61 8.49
C ILE A 99 9.17 14.30 8.71
N ALA A 100 9.90 13.22 8.98
CA ALA A 100 9.31 11.91 9.26
C ALA A 100 8.35 11.96 10.45
N LYS A 101 8.68 12.70 11.50
CA LYS A 101 7.79 12.90 12.64
C LYS A 101 6.46 13.53 12.22
N VAL A 102 6.49 14.62 11.46
CA VAL A 102 5.29 15.28 10.96
C VAL A 102 4.46 14.34 10.09
N MET A 103 5.13 13.60 9.18
CA MET A 103 4.44 12.66 8.30
C MET A 103 3.79 11.51 9.07
N ASN A 104 4.49 10.93 10.03
CA ASN A 104 4.00 9.80 10.83
C ASN A 104 2.84 10.18 11.77
N GLU A 105 2.87 11.39 12.31
CA GLU A 105 1.82 11.87 13.22
C GLU A 105 0.53 12.20 12.49
N ASN A 106 0.60 12.74 11.27
CA ASN A 106 -0.54 13.34 10.59
C ASN A 106 -1.10 12.52 9.43
N PHE A 107 -0.33 11.57 8.88
CA PHE A 107 -0.70 10.88 7.66
C PHE A 107 -0.52 9.36 7.78
N VAL A 108 -1.24 8.65 6.93
CA VAL A 108 -0.89 7.29 6.51
C VAL A 108 0.02 7.42 5.29
N ASN A 109 1.24 6.87 5.36
CA ASN A 109 2.28 7.09 4.35
C ASN A 109 2.43 5.87 3.45
N ILE A 110 2.16 6.01 2.15
CA ILE A 110 2.25 4.96 1.14
C ILE A 110 3.41 5.25 0.18
N LYS A 111 4.25 4.24 -0.03
CA LYS A 111 5.29 4.27 -1.06
C LYS A 111 4.87 3.35 -2.20
N VAL A 112 4.94 3.85 -3.44
CA VAL A 112 4.50 3.12 -4.65
C VAL A 112 5.66 3.02 -5.63
N ASP A 113 5.97 1.79 -6.03
CA ASP A 113 6.80 1.54 -7.20
C ASP A 113 5.89 1.54 -8.44
N ARG A 114 6.11 2.50 -9.34
CA ARG A 114 5.34 2.60 -10.59
C ARG A 114 5.54 1.43 -11.55
N GLU A 115 6.66 0.71 -11.41
CA GLU A 115 6.96 -0.45 -12.25
C GLU A 115 6.12 -1.67 -11.83
N GLU A 116 5.76 -1.76 -10.53
CA GLU A 116 4.85 -2.78 -10.01
C GLU A 116 3.36 -2.35 -10.06
N ASN A 117 3.08 -1.04 -10.00
CA ASN A 117 1.73 -0.48 -9.93
C ASN A 117 1.51 0.63 -10.98
N PRO A 118 1.60 0.32 -12.29
CA PRO A 118 1.51 1.33 -13.35
C PRO A 118 0.13 1.96 -13.48
N ASP A 119 -0.92 1.26 -13.08
CA ASP A 119 -2.30 1.74 -13.03
C ASP A 119 -2.48 2.82 -11.96
N VAL A 120 -1.92 2.61 -10.78
CA VAL A 120 -1.91 3.61 -9.69
C VAL A 120 -1.13 4.85 -10.11
N ASP A 121 0.07 4.67 -10.69
CA ASP A 121 0.88 5.77 -11.23
C ASP A 121 0.07 6.59 -12.26
N GLN A 122 -0.59 5.93 -13.20
CA GLN A 122 -1.37 6.62 -14.24
C GLN A 122 -2.50 7.46 -13.66
N VAL A 123 -3.22 6.97 -12.68
CA VAL A 123 -4.34 7.68 -12.03
C VAL A 123 -3.82 8.95 -11.36
N TYR A 124 -2.81 8.86 -10.50
CA TYR A 124 -2.30 10.02 -9.76
C TYR A 124 -1.46 10.96 -10.63
N MET A 125 -0.80 10.46 -11.68
CA MET A 125 -0.14 11.29 -12.69
C MET A 125 -1.16 12.15 -13.43
N THR A 126 -2.29 11.58 -13.84
CA THR A 126 -3.38 12.29 -14.48
C THR A 126 -3.96 13.36 -13.55
N ALA A 127 -4.19 13.02 -12.29
CA ALA A 127 -4.65 13.96 -11.27
C ALA A 127 -3.67 15.13 -11.11
N SER A 128 -2.36 14.86 -11.00
CA SER A 128 -1.33 15.88 -10.92
C SER A 128 -1.35 16.84 -12.12
N GLN A 129 -1.43 16.28 -13.31
CA GLN A 129 -1.49 17.08 -14.56
C GLN A 129 -2.73 17.98 -14.61
N LEU A 130 -3.88 17.49 -14.18
CA LEU A 130 -5.12 18.24 -14.11
C LEU A 130 -5.10 19.35 -13.05
N MET A 131 -4.49 19.08 -11.89
CA MET A 131 -4.45 20.00 -10.75
C MET A 131 -3.37 21.07 -10.87
N THR A 132 -2.20 20.73 -11.43
CA THR A 132 -0.99 21.57 -11.40
C THR A 132 -0.48 21.95 -12.79
N GLY A 133 -0.97 21.30 -13.83
CA GLY A 133 -0.43 21.42 -15.20
C GLY A 133 0.88 20.69 -15.42
N SER A 134 1.37 19.93 -14.41
CA SER A 134 2.69 19.29 -14.43
C SER A 134 2.59 17.83 -14.04
N GLY A 135 3.55 17.01 -14.54
CA GLY A 135 3.69 15.60 -14.19
C GLY A 135 5.14 15.15 -14.28
N GLY A 136 5.51 14.16 -13.50
CA GLY A 136 6.88 13.63 -13.42
C GLY A 136 7.10 12.86 -12.11
N TRP A 137 8.32 12.45 -11.86
CA TRP A 137 8.71 11.72 -10.64
C TRP A 137 9.90 12.39 -9.95
N PRO A 138 9.96 12.37 -8.60
CA PRO A 138 8.98 11.74 -7.69
C PRO A 138 7.64 12.48 -7.69
N LEU A 139 6.56 11.73 -7.77
CA LEU A 139 5.20 12.26 -7.65
C LEU A 139 4.70 12.04 -6.23
N ASN A 140 4.27 13.13 -5.58
CA ASN A 140 3.70 13.05 -4.23
C ASN A 140 2.27 13.60 -4.26
N VAL A 141 1.35 12.85 -3.70
CA VAL A 141 -0.07 13.19 -3.69
C VAL A 141 -0.60 13.06 -2.26
N ILE A 142 -1.39 14.04 -1.83
CA ILE A 142 -2.18 13.93 -0.60
C ILE A 142 -3.61 13.59 -1.02
N THR A 143 -4.17 12.57 -0.40
CA THR A 143 -5.54 12.12 -0.68
C THR A 143 -6.39 12.10 0.58
N LEU A 144 -7.69 12.13 0.38
CA LEU A 144 -8.67 11.71 1.38
C LEU A 144 -8.51 10.21 1.69
N PRO A 145 -9.13 9.70 2.77
CA PRO A 145 -9.09 8.27 3.09
C PRO A 145 -9.61 7.35 1.98
N ASP A 146 -10.51 7.83 1.12
CA ASP A 146 -11.04 7.09 -0.03
C ASP A 146 -10.11 7.07 -1.26
N GLY A 147 -8.93 7.69 -1.15
CA GLY A 147 -7.95 7.80 -2.24
C GLY A 147 -8.18 8.97 -3.18
N SER A 148 -9.21 9.80 -2.98
CA SER A 148 -9.47 10.98 -3.80
C SER A 148 -8.38 12.03 -3.61
N PRO A 149 -7.64 12.44 -4.68
CA PRO A 149 -6.54 13.38 -4.57
C PRO A 149 -7.04 14.79 -4.27
N ILE A 150 -6.42 15.45 -3.27
CA ILE A 150 -6.70 16.83 -2.89
C ILE A 150 -5.52 17.77 -3.11
N TYR A 151 -4.31 17.22 -3.22
CA TYR A 151 -3.09 17.97 -3.51
C TYR A 151 -2.09 17.07 -4.23
N ALA A 152 -1.37 17.62 -5.19
CA ALA A 152 -0.29 16.93 -5.88
C ALA A 152 0.92 17.86 -6.06
N CYS A 153 2.13 17.31 -5.90
CA CYS A 153 3.37 18.04 -6.15
C CYS A 153 4.47 17.11 -6.65
N LEU A 154 5.43 17.72 -7.33
CA LEU A 154 6.72 17.13 -7.67
C LEU A 154 7.79 17.65 -6.72
N LEU A 155 9.01 17.11 -6.79
CA LEU A 155 10.14 17.72 -6.10
C LEU A 155 10.47 19.08 -6.75
N TYR A 156 10.45 20.14 -5.95
CA TYR A 156 10.97 21.45 -6.36
C TYR A 156 12.39 21.57 -5.80
N THR A 157 13.36 21.63 -6.69
CA THR A 157 14.73 22.01 -6.33
C THR A 157 14.85 23.52 -6.54
N SER A 158 15.26 24.23 -5.50
CA SER A 158 15.60 25.65 -5.55
C SER A 158 16.97 25.89 -6.16
#